data_2cd406c9bffcd5c3add617f4eab84fb1
#
_entry.id   2cd406c9bffcd5c3add617f4eab84fb1
#
_cell.length_a   1.000
_cell.length_b   1.000
_cell.length_c   1.000
_cell.angle_alpha   90.00
_cell.angle_beta   90.00
_cell.angle_gamma   90.00
#
_symmetry.space_group_name_H-M   'P 1'
#
loop_
_entity.id
_entity.type
_entity.pdbx_description
1 polymer ?
#
loop_
_entity_poly.entity_id
_entity_poly.type
_entity_poly.pdbx_seq_one_letter_code
_entity_poly.pdbx_strand_id
1 'polypeptide(L)'
;DMSPINKQVELLKKVLPNTKKVGIMYTTSERNSEVQVEEAKKYFKEAGIETVIKGISSTNDIQDTAKSLMSQTEVIFIPTDNTIVSAINTLVDLSKETKVPVVGSDAGSVEKGVLFTYGTNYEALGRQTGKLAGRVLRGEKVKDVDAEYPKTLNVVVNHDMAKELGIDVSSISDEESKASTQDDKPIAKKDKGVI
;
A
#
# COMPACT_ATOMS: atom_id res chain seq x y z
N ASP A 1 -3.07 0.91 11.32
CA ASP A 1 -3.30 0.65 9.91
C ASP A 1 -1.96 0.49 9.20
N MET A 2 -1.59 -0.74 8.89
CA MET A 2 -0.31 -1.07 8.26
C MET A 2 -0.58 -1.98 7.08
N SER A 3 -0.24 -1.53 5.89
CA SER A 3 -0.32 -2.35 4.69
C SER A 3 0.80 -3.39 4.67
N PRO A 4 0.58 -4.59 4.10
CA PRO A 4 1.59 -5.63 4.02
C PRO A 4 2.58 -5.33 2.87
N ILE A 5 3.54 -4.45 3.12
CA ILE A 5 4.47 -3.93 2.10
C ILE A 5 5.25 -5.07 1.41
N ASN A 6 5.68 -6.10 2.17
CA ASN A 6 6.32 -7.26 1.58
C ASN A 6 5.46 -7.95 0.52
N LYS A 7 4.15 -8.10 0.78
CA LYS A 7 3.21 -8.70 -0.18
C LYS A 7 2.95 -7.81 -1.39
N GLN A 8 2.95 -6.50 -1.18
CA GLN A 8 2.83 -5.55 -2.30
C GLN A 8 4.05 -5.63 -3.22
N VAL A 9 5.26 -5.76 -2.66
CA VAL A 9 6.49 -5.93 -3.44
C VAL A 9 6.52 -7.28 -4.16
N GLU A 10 6.09 -8.37 -3.51
CA GLU A 10 5.94 -9.69 -4.14
C GLU A 10 4.97 -9.63 -5.33
N LEU A 11 3.82 -8.98 -5.15
CA LEU A 11 2.81 -8.80 -6.20
C LEU A 11 3.37 -7.96 -7.36
N LEU A 12 4.07 -6.87 -7.06
CA LEU A 12 4.73 -6.05 -8.07
C LEU A 12 5.69 -6.89 -8.92
N LYS A 13 6.55 -7.69 -8.32
CA LYS A 13 7.46 -8.58 -9.05
C LYS A 13 6.74 -9.61 -9.89
N LYS A 14 5.60 -10.10 -9.43
CA LYS A 14 4.80 -11.08 -10.16
C LYS A 14 4.16 -10.48 -11.42
N VAL A 15 3.63 -9.26 -11.32
CA VAL A 15 2.94 -8.56 -12.41
C VAL A 15 3.90 -7.83 -13.33
N LEU A 16 4.95 -7.24 -12.77
CA LEU A 16 5.94 -6.42 -13.48
C LEU A 16 7.36 -6.98 -13.25
N PRO A 17 7.66 -8.21 -13.72
CA PRO A 17 8.89 -8.95 -13.36
C PRO A 17 10.18 -8.28 -13.85
N ASN A 18 10.10 -7.42 -14.85
CA ASN A 18 11.24 -6.73 -15.43
C ASN A 18 11.58 -5.40 -14.75
N THR A 19 10.78 -4.97 -13.75
CA THR A 19 10.99 -3.71 -13.03
C THR A 19 12.34 -3.72 -12.30
N LYS A 20 13.14 -2.70 -12.57
CA LYS A 20 14.46 -2.50 -11.95
C LYS A 20 14.49 -1.27 -11.05
N LYS A 21 13.62 -0.29 -11.30
CA LYS A 21 13.60 0.97 -10.58
C LYS A 21 12.18 1.42 -10.29
N VAL A 22 11.88 1.67 -9.00
CA VAL A 22 10.58 2.10 -8.49
C VAL A 22 10.68 3.48 -7.88
N GLY A 23 9.78 4.39 -8.26
CA GLY A 23 9.58 5.66 -7.60
C GLY A 23 8.67 5.49 -6.38
N ILE A 24 9.05 6.05 -5.24
CA ILE A 24 8.20 6.08 -4.05
C ILE A 24 7.87 7.53 -3.74
N MET A 25 6.58 7.85 -3.67
CA MET A 25 6.10 9.16 -3.27
C MET A 25 5.33 9.05 -1.96
N TYR A 26 5.56 9.97 -1.02
CA TYR A 26 4.90 9.98 0.27
C TYR A 26 4.81 11.40 0.84
N THR A 27 3.89 11.61 1.77
CA THR A 27 3.74 12.89 2.49
C THR A 27 4.62 12.91 3.73
N THR A 28 5.53 13.88 3.81
CA THR A 28 6.55 13.95 4.88
C THR A 28 5.98 14.19 6.27
N SER A 29 4.78 14.74 6.38
CA SER A 29 4.06 14.95 7.65
C SER A 29 3.24 13.75 8.11
N GLU A 30 3.09 12.69 7.28
CA GLU A 30 2.34 11.49 7.64
C GLU A 30 3.29 10.40 8.15
N ARG A 31 3.31 10.20 9.48
CA ARG A 31 4.18 9.23 10.14
C ARG A 31 3.97 7.79 9.68
N ASN A 32 2.71 7.40 9.43
CA ASN A 32 2.38 6.09 8.87
C ASN A 32 3.01 5.87 7.49
N SER A 33 3.00 6.87 6.63
CA SER A 33 3.62 6.82 5.29
C SER A 33 5.14 6.68 5.41
N GLU A 34 5.77 7.46 6.28
CA GLU A 34 7.22 7.41 6.50
C GLU A 34 7.68 6.00 6.93
N VAL A 35 6.98 5.38 7.88
CA VAL A 35 7.29 4.01 8.33
C VAL A 35 7.17 3.01 7.18
N GLN A 36 6.11 3.10 6.36
CA GLN A 36 5.92 2.22 5.21
C GLN A 36 6.97 2.44 4.11
N VAL A 37 7.45 3.68 3.93
CA VAL A 37 8.56 3.97 3.00
C VAL A 37 9.83 3.26 3.42
N GLU A 38 10.18 3.27 4.71
CA GLU A 38 11.37 2.56 5.20
C GLU A 38 11.25 1.03 5.04
N GLU A 39 10.06 0.47 5.25
CA GLU A 39 9.78 -0.94 4.95
C GLU A 39 9.88 -1.22 3.45
N ALA A 40 9.31 -0.36 2.60
CA ALA A 40 9.35 -0.51 1.15
C ALA A 40 10.79 -0.50 0.62
N LYS A 41 11.63 0.43 1.09
CA LYS A 41 13.08 0.47 0.76
C LYS A 41 13.76 -0.87 1.03
N LYS A 42 13.49 -1.45 2.20
CA LYS A 42 14.06 -2.74 2.58
C LYS A 42 13.61 -3.85 1.62
N TYR A 43 12.32 -4.00 1.39
CA TYR A 43 11.80 -5.10 0.57
C TYR A 43 12.11 -4.93 -0.92
N PHE A 44 12.13 -3.70 -1.46
CA PHE A 44 12.59 -3.46 -2.83
C PHE A 44 14.08 -3.78 -2.98
N LYS A 45 14.93 -3.39 -2.02
CA LYS A 45 16.35 -3.75 -2.02
C LYS A 45 16.56 -5.26 -1.98
N GLU A 46 15.85 -5.98 -1.12
CA GLU A 46 15.88 -7.46 -1.05
C GLU A 46 15.41 -8.10 -2.36
N ALA A 47 14.48 -7.44 -3.06
CA ALA A 47 14.00 -7.87 -4.37
C ALA A 47 14.93 -7.53 -5.54
N GLY A 48 16.04 -6.81 -5.29
CA GLY A 48 16.99 -6.35 -6.31
C GLY A 48 16.47 -5.16 -7.13
N ILE A 49 15.54 -4.38 -6.58
CA ILE A 49 14.91 -3.22 -7.22
C ILE A 49 15.44 -1.93 -6.59
N GLU A 50 15.94 -1.01 -7.42
CA GLU A 50 16.36 0.32 -6.99
C GLU A 50 15.15 1.20 -6.67
N THR A 51 15.27 2.06 -5.65
CA THR A 51 14.20 2.99 -5.27
C THR A 51 14.64 4.44 -5.40
N VAL A 52 13.77 5.28 -5.98
CA VAL A 52 13.89 6.75 -5.99
C VAL A 52 12.77 7.30 -5.12
N ILE A 53 13.12 7.95 -4.01
CA ILE A 53 12.15 8.37 -3.01
C ILE A 53 12.01 9.89 -3.02
N LYS A 54 10.77 10.37 -3.08
CA LYS A 54 10.45 11.79 -2.98
C LYS A 54 9.32 12.04 -1.99
N GLY A 55 9.61 12.90 -1.01
CA GLY A 55 8.61 13.42 -0.10
C GLY A 55 7.89 14.65 -0.69
N ILE A 56 6.61 14.77 -0.38
CA ILE A 56 5.80 15.96 -0.65
C ILE A 56 5.33 16.58 0.66
N SER A 57 4.99 17.85 0.64
CA SER A 57 4.42 18.57 1.80
C SER A 57 2.92 18.82 1.66
N SER A 58 2.41 18.82 0.44
CA SER A 58 1.02 19.09 0.12
C SER A 58 0.57 18.45 -1.20
N THR A 59 -0.73 18.45 -1.47
CA THR A 59 -1.30 18.00 -2.76
C THR A 59 -0.79 18.81 -3.95
N ASN A 60 -0.39 20.06 -3.77
CA ASN A 60 0.15 20.91 -4.83
C ASN A 60 1.48 20.37 -5.40
N ASP A 61 2.23 19.62 -4.60
CA ASP A 61 3.54 19.09 -5.00
C ASP A 61 3.41 17.80 -5.85
N ILE A 62 2.22 17.18 -5.87
CA ILE A 62 2.01 15.84 -6.45
C ILE A 62 2.36 15.83 -7.93
N GLN A 63 1.86 16.78 -8.71
CA GLN A 63 2.02 16.77 -10.16
C GLN A 63 3.49 16.81 -10.58
N ASP A 64 4.26 17.74 -10.05
CA ASP A 64 5.67 17.93 -10.42
C ASP A 64 6.54 16.79 -9.88
N THR A 65 6.26 16.36 -8.66
CA THR A 65 6.97 15.22 -8.05
C THR A 65 6.71 13.92 -8.81
N ALA A 66 5.45 13.67 -9.20
CA ALA A 66 5.09 12.49 -9.98
C ALA A 66 5.75 12.50 -11.36
N LYS A 67 5.69 13.61 -12.11
CA LYS A 67 6.38 13.75 -13.39
C LYS A 67 7.88 13.48 -13.27
N SER A 68 8.49 14.03 -12.23
CA SER A 68 9.92 13.82 -11.98
C SER A 68 10.25 12.36 -11.63
N LEU A 69 9.40 11.65 -10.89
CA LEU A 69 9.58 10.21 -10.61
C LEU A 69 9.33 9.37 -11.87
N MET A 70 8.23 9.60 -12.58
CA MET A 70 7.84 8.83 -13.77
C MET A 70 8.85 8.96 -14.92
N SER A 71 9.60 10.08 -15.00
CA SER A 71 10.66 10.26 -16.00
C SER A 71 11.89 9.39 -15.77
N GLN A 72 12.05 8.79 -14.59
CA GLN A 72 13.28 8.06 -14.21
C GLN A 72 13.02 6.70 -13.58
N THR A 73 11.75 6.28 -13.47
CA THR A 73 11.34 5.01 -12.87
C THR A 73 10.27 4.33 -13.71
N GLU A 74 10.11 3.03 -13.52
CA GLU A 74 9.22 2.18 -14.32
C GLU A 74 7.84 1.99 -13.65
N VAL A 75 7.76 2.27 -12.34
CA VAL A 75 6.56 2.12 -11.51
C VAL A 75 6.59 3.17 -10.41
N ILE A 76 5.44 3.72 -10.06
CA ILE A 76 5.28 4.52 -8.82
C ILE A 76 4.60 3.67 -7.76
N PHE A 77 5.24 3.54 -6.62
CA PHE A 77 4.69 2.93 -5.42
C PHE A 77 4.21 4.01 -4.45
N ILE A 78 3.00 3.85 -3.93
CA ILE A 78 2.41 4.75 -2.94
C ILE A 78 2.14 3.95 -1.66
N PRO A 79 2.67 4.38 -0.48
CA PRO A 79 2.23 3.84 0.80
C PRO A 79 0.78 4.23 1.10
N THR A 80 0.24 3.79 2.22
CA THR A 80 -1.03 4.33 2.74
C THR A 80 -0.82 5.78 3.17
N ASP A 81 -1.31 6.72 2.37
CA ASP A 81 -1.04 8.16 2.47
C ASP A 81 -2.31 8.96 2.17
N ASN A 82 -2.87 9.60 3.19
CA ASN A 82 -4.17 10.29 3.06
C ASN A 82 -4.11 11.49 2.12
N THR A 83 -3.00 12.23 2.16
CA THR A 83 -2.80 13.41 1.31
C THR A 83 -2.75 13.01 -0.16
N ILE A 84 -1.97 11.98 -0.50
CA ILE A 84 -1.86 11.48 -1.88
C ILE A 84 -3.20 10.87 -2.33
N VAL A 85 -3.86 10.07 -1.51
CA VAL A 85 -5.16 9.45 -1.83
C VAL A 85 -6.25 10.50 -2.09
N SER A 86 -6.21 11.64 -1.38
CA SER A 86 -7.16 12.75 -1.61
C SER A 86 -7.04 13.34 -3.01
N ALA A 87 -5.87 13.31 -3.63
CA ALA A 87 -5.57 13.82 -4.97
C ALA A 87 -5.11 12.73 -5.96
N ILE A 88 -5.51 11.48 -5.73
CA ILE A 88 -5.06 10.30 -6.49
C ILE A 88 -5.32 10.42 -7.99
N ASN A 89 -6.38 11.13 -8.40
CA ASN A 89 -6.73 11.33 -9.82
C ASN A 89 -5.59 11.99 -10.59
N THR A 90 -4.87 12.93 -10.00
CA THR A 90 -3.70 13.58 -10.63
C THR A 90 -2.63 12.54 -10.99
N LEU A 91 -2.36 11.60 -10.10
CA LEU A 91 -1.40 10.51 -10.36
C LEU A 91 -1.90 9.54 -11.43
N VAL A 92 -3.18 9.21 -11.39
CA VAL A 92 -3.82 8.32 -12.36
C VAL A 92 -3.78 8.92 -13.76
N ASP A 93 -4.07 10.21 -13.90
CA ASP A 93 -4.02 10.89 -15.19
C ASP A 93 -2.58 10.92 -15.75
N LEU A 94 -1.60 11.23 -14.91
CA LEU A 94 -0.18 11.16 -15.29
C LEU A 94 0.27 9.74 -15.64
N SER A 95 -0.23 8.72 -14.92
CA SER A 95 0.05 7.31 -15.24
C SER A 95 -0.45 6.94 -16.64
N LYS A 96 -1.64 7.37 -17.03
CA LYS A 96 -2.19 7.17 -18.37
C LYS A 96 -1.36 7.88 -19.44
N GLU A 97 -0.95 9.11 -19.17
CA GLU A 97 -0.15 9.93 -20.08
C GLU A 97 1.25 9.34 -20.30
N THR A 98 1.93 8.99 -19.23
CA THR A 98 3.33 8.52 -19.25
C THR A 98 3.46 7.01 -19.46
N LYS A 99 2.38 6.25 -19.34
CA LYS A 99 2.34 4.78 -19.33
C LYS A 99 3.15 4.16 -18.18
N VAL A 100 3.46 4.93 -17.12
CA VAL A 100 4.10 4.45 -15.90
C VAL A 100 3.02 4.08 -14.88
N PRO A 101 2.86 2.80 -14.50
CA PRO A 101 1.83 2.37 -13.57
C PRO A 101 2.04 2.93 -12.16
N VAL A 102 0.93 3.18 -11.48
CA VAL A 102 0.87 3.50 -10.06
C VAL A 102 0.32 2.30 -9.30
N VAL A 103 0.99 1.86 -8.24
CA VAL A 103 0.64 0.69 -7.43
C VAL A 103 0.70 1.01 -5.94
N GLY A 104 0.05 0.20 -5.12
CA GLY A 104 0.05 0.35 -3.66
C GLY A 104 -1.19 1.06 -3.12
N SER A 105 -1.04 1.75 -1.98
CA SER A 105 -2.13 2.41 -1.25
C SER A 105 -3.25 1.44 -0.86
N ASP A 106 -4.49 1.73 -1.17
CA ASP A 106 -5.70 1.01 -0.73
C ASP A 106 -6.63 0.64 -1.89
N ALA A 107 -7.65 -0.18 -1.59
CA ALA A 107 -8.62 -0.65 -2.58
C ALA A 107 -9.41 0.49 -3.25
N GLY A 108 -9.77 1.53 -2.50
CA GLY A 108 -10.49 2.69 -3.04
C GLY A 108 -9.67 3.48 -4.07
N SER A 109 -8.34 3.48 -3.92
CA SER A 109 -7.43 4.06 -4.91
C SER A 109 -7.38 3.24 -6.20
N VAL A 110 -7.49 1.91 -6.09
CA VAL A 110 -7.55 1.01 -7.27
C VAL A 110 -8.82 1.26 -8.08
N GLU A 111 -9.96 1.48 -7.43
CA GLU A 111 -11.20 1.85 -8.11
C GLU A 111 -11.06 3.15 -8.91
N LYS A 112 -10.20 4.07 -8.49
CA LYS A 112 -9.92 5.33 -9.17
C LYS A 112 -8.85 5.24 -10.26
N GLY A 113 -8.14 4.13 -10.39
CA GLY A 113 -7.17 3.90 -11.46
C GLY A 113 -5.75 3.53 -11.02
N VAL A 114 -5.48 3.37 -9.74
CA VAL A 114 -4.25 2.68 -9.30
C VAL A 114 -4.30 1.25 -9.83
N LEU A 115 -3.19 0.72 -10.35
CA LEU A 115 -3.19 -0.53 -11.10
C LEU A 115 -3.56 -1.73 -10.23
N PHE A 116 -2.95 -1.86 -9.07
CA PHE A 116 -3.28 -2.88 -8.06
C PHE A 116 -2.80 -2.48 -6.67
N THR A 117 -3.41 -3.12 -5.69
CA THR A 117 -2.91 -3.15 -4.32
C THR A 117 -3.01 -4.55 -3.72
N TYR A 118 -2.17 -4.82 -2.74
CA TYR A 118 -2.37 -5.87 -1.75
C TYR A 118 -2.65 -5.17 -0.43
N GLY A 119 -3.91 -5.05 -0.07
CA GLY A 119 -4.33 -4.12 0.98
C GLY A 119 -5.25 -4.75 2.01
N THR A 120 -5.51 -3.97 3.05
CA THR A 120 -6.41 -4.34 4.14
C THR A 120 -7.85 -4.39 3.65
N ASN A 121 -8.56 -5.47 4.03
CA ASN A 121 -10.01 -5.49 3.93
C ASN A 121 -10.61 -4.70 5.10
N TYR A 122 -11.05 -3.47 4.85
CA TYR A 122 -11.54 -2.57 5.89
C TYR A 122 -12.85 -3.04 6.55
N GLU A 123 -13.70 -3.77 5.85
CA GLU A 123 -14.89 -4.37 6.46
C GLU A 123 -14.50 -5.43 7.49
N ALA A 124 -13.60 -6.35 7.11
CA ALA A 124 -13.08 -7.37 8.01
C ALA A 124 -12.33 -6.75 9.20
N LEU A 125 -11.52 -5.70 8.95
CA LEU A 125 -10.83 -4.95 10.00
C LEU A 125 -11.82 -4.30 10.96
N GLY A 126 -12.90 -3.69 10.47
CA GLY A 126 -13.97 -3.14 11.30
C GLY A 126 -14.61 -4.19 12.19
N ARG A 127 -14.92 -5.37 11.65
CA ARG A 127 -15.44 -6.51 12.43
C ARG A 127 -14.45 -7.01 13.48
N GLN A 128 -13.17 -7.09 13.13
CA GLN A 128 -12.08 -7.46 14.05
C GLN A 128 -11.96 -6.47 15.19
N THR A 129 -11.91 -5.17 14.90
CA THR A 129 -11.85 -4.07 15.86
C THR A 129 -13.08 -4.08 16.79
N GLY A 130 -14.27 -4.30 16.22
CA GLY A 130 -15.52 -4.43 16.99
C GLY A 130 -15.48 -5.58 18.00
N LYS A 131 -14.85 -6.71 17.65
CA LYS A 131 -14.66 -7.82 18.59
C LYS A 131 -13.73 -7.44 19.75
N LEU A 132 -12.62 -6.73 19.47
CA LEU A 132 -11.70 -6.23 20.52
C LEU A 132 -12.40 -5.23 21.45
N ALA A 133 -13.13 -4.27 20.88
CA ALA A 133 -13.94 -3.32 21.64
C ALA A 133 -14.98 -4.04 22.53
N GLY A 134 -15.65 -5.07 22.00
CA GLY A 134 -16.59 -5.89 22.75
C GLY A 134 -15.97 -6.63 23.94
N ARG A 135 -14.69 -7.03 23.87
CA ARG A 135 -13.97 -7.62 25.00
C ARG A 135 -13.80 -6.59 26.13
N VAL A 136 -13.35 -5.38 25.80
CA VAL A 136 -13.19 -4.28 26.76
C VAL A 136 -14.53 -3.89 27.39
N LEU A 137 -15.58 -3.78 26.60
CA LEU A 137 -16.94 -3.44 27.10
C LEU A 137 -17.51 -4.52 28.03
N ARG A 138 -17.07 -5.78 27.90
CA ARG A 138 -17.43 -6.87 28.83
C ARG A 138 -16.53 -6.95 30.06
N GLY A 139 -15.64 -6.00 30.28
CA GLY A 139 -14.83 -5.85 31.49
C GLY A 139 -13.38 -6.34 31.37
N GLU A 140 -12.92 -6.76 30.19
CA GLU A 140 -11.50 -7.06 29.98
C GLU A 140 -10.68 -5.76 30.05
N LYS A 141 -9.58 -5.78 30.79
CA LYS A 141 -8.76 -4.58 30.94
C LYS A 141 -8.01 -4.29 29.64
N VAL A 142 -8.01 -3.04 29.19
CA VAL A 142 -7.33 -2.62 27.94
C VAL A 142 -5.86 -3.06 27.89
N LYS A 143 -5.16 -3.05 29.02
CA LYS A 143 -3.76 -3.50 29.13
C LYS A 143 -3.55 -4.98 28.80
N ASP A 144 -4.60 -5.79 28.90
CA ASP A 144 -4.58 -7.24 28.68
C ASP A 144 -5.12 -7.59 27.27
N VAL A 145 -5.56 -6.59 26.51
CA VAL A 145 -5.95 -6.73 25.10
C VAL A 145 -4.77 -6.39 24.21
N ASP A 146 -4.20 -7.39 23.55
CA ASP A 146 -3.08 -7.18 22.62
C ASP A 146 -3.54 -6.43 21.36
N ALA A 147 -2.63 -5.61 20.80
CA ALA A 147 -2.83 -5.03 19.50
C ALA A 147 -2.75 -6.13 18.42
N GLU A 148 -3.66 -6.10 17.46
CA GLU A 148 -3.71 -7.07 16.36
C GLU A 148 -3.48 -6.38 15.02
N TYR A 149 -2.81 -7.08 14.09
CA TYR A 149 -2.77 -6.68 12.69
C TYR A 149 -4.07 -7.07 11.97
N PRO A 150 -4.41 -6.41 10.84
CA PRO A 150 -5.47 -6.88 9.98
C PRO A 150 -5.26 -8.34 9.58
N LYS A 151 -6.25 -9.21 9.87
CA LYS A 151 -6.17 -10.65 9.56
C LYS A 151 -6.59 -10.98 8.13
N THR A 152 -7.38 -10.10 7.53
CA THR A 152 -7.89 -10.29 6.17
C THR A 152 -7.34 -9.23 5.24
N LEU A 153 -6.66 -9.69 4.22
CA LEU A 153 -6.03 -8.87 3.18
C LEU A 153 -6.58 -9.30 1.82
N ASN A 154 -6.74 -8.36 0.90
CA ASN A 154 -7.19 -8.63 -0.45
C ASN A 154 -6.21 -8.09 -1.48
N VAL A 155 -6.05 -8.83 -2.56
CA VAL A 155 -5.52 -8.27 -3.80
C VAL A 155 -6.67 -7.62 -4.56
N VAL A 156 -6.49 -6.38 -4.98
CA VAL A 156 -7.45 -5.68 -5.82
C VAL A 156 -6.71 -5.18 -7.07
N VAL A 157 -7.29 -5.41 -8.24
CA VAL A 157 -6.70 -5.08 -9.53
C VAL A 157 -7.67 -4.24 -10.34
N ASN A 158 -7.16 -3.20 -11.00
CA ASN A 158 -7.89 -2.43 -11.98
C ASN A 158 -7.60 -2.98 -13.39
N HIS A 159 -8.50 -3.81 -13.90
CA HIS A 159 -8.37 -4.43 -15.21
C HIS A 159 -8.44 -3.42 -16.37
N ASP A 160 -9.22 -2.35 -16.21
CA ASP A 160 -9.32 -1.30 -17.23
C ASP A 160 -8.01 -0.52 -17.32
N MET A 161 -7.40 -0.18 -16.17
CA MET A 161 -6.10 0.45 -16.15
C MET A 161 -5.00 -0.48 -16.67
N ALA A 162 -5.03 -1.77 -16.35
CA ALA A 162 -4.09 -2.75 -16.89
C ALA A 162 -4.15 -2.78 -18.44
N LYS A 163 -5.35 -2.80 -18.99
CA LYS A 163 -5.57 -2.74 -20.46
C LYS A 163 -5.07 -1.42 -21.04
N GLU A 164 -5.38 -0.29 -20.40
CA GLU A 164 -4.94 1.05 -20.84
C GLU A 164 -3.41 1.18 -20.88
N LEU A 165 -2.73 0.56 -19.90
CA LEU A 165 -1.27 0.57 -19.81
C LEU A 165 -0.60 -0.55 -20.61
N GLY A 166 -1.36 -1.50 -21.17
CA GLY A 166 -0.82 -2.68 -21.88
C GLY A 166 -0.11 -3.67 -20.94
N ILE A 167 -0.54 -3.76 -19.68
CA ILE A 167 0.07 -4.63 -18.67
C ILE A 167 -0.77 -5.89 -18.50
N ASP A 168 -0.12 -7.05 -18.57
CA ASP A 168 -0.75 -8.35 -18.33
C ASP A 168 -0.85 -8.60 -16.83
N VAL A 169 -2.07 -8.70 -16.32
CA VAL A 169 -2.40 -9.01 -14.92
C VAL A 169 -2.96 -10.42 -14.73
N SER A 170 -2.93 -11.26 -15.77
CA SER A 170 -3.47 -12.64 -15.73
C SER A 170 -2.76 -13.54 -14.69
N SER A 171 -1.56 -13.17 -14.28
CA SER A 171 -0.83 -13.85 -13.21
C SER A 171 -1.47 -13.70 -11.83
N ILE A 172 -2.39 -12.73 -11.66
CA ILE A 172 -3.15 -12.56 -10.43
C ILE A 172 -4.38 -13.45 -10.53
N SER A 173 -4.40 -14.56 -9.77
CA SER A 173 -5.56 -15.47 -9.76
C SER A 173 -6.75 -14.86 -9.03
N ASP A 174 -7.97 -15.26 -9.43
CA ASP A 174 -9.21 -14.88 -8.72
C ASP A 174 -9.24 -15.35 -7.26
N GLU A 175 -8.42 -16.35 -6.91
CA GLU A 175 -8.24 -16.82 -5.53
C GLU A 175 -7.37 -15.88 -4.69
N GLU A 176 -6.41 -15.18 -5.29
CA GLU A 176 -5.61 -14.14 -4.60
C GLU A 176 -6.44 -12.87 -4.37
N SER A 177 -7.49 -12.64 -5.15
CA SER A 177 -8.48 -11.58 -4.92
C SER A 177 -9.44 -11.91 -3.76
N LYS A 178 -9.47 -13.17 -3.29
CA LYS A 178 -10.21 -13.61 -2.12
C LYS A 178 -9.28 -13.60 -0.90
N ALA A 179 -9.79 -13.03 0.20
CA ALA A 179 -9.13 -12.83 1.48
C ALA A 179 -8.09 -13.89 1.85
N SER A 180 -6.81 -13.54 1.88
CA SER A 180 -5.80 -14.33 2.60
C SER A 180 -5.82 -13.95 4.08
N THR A 181 -5.90 -14.94 4.97
CA THR A 181 -5.69 -14.76 6.40
C THR A 181 -4.19 -14.67 6.67
N GLN A 182 -3.77 -13.60 7.31
CA GLN A 182 -2.38 -13.48 7.77
C GLN A 182 -2.19 -14.36 9.00
N ASP A 183 -1.15 -15.23 8.99
CA ASP A 183 -0.81 -16.06 10.15
C ASP A 183 -0.54 -15.19 11.38
N ASP A 184 -1.12 -15.59 12.52
CA ASP A 184 -1.01 -14.94 13.83
C ASP A 184 0.45 -14.98 14.35
N LYS A 185 1.29 -14.05 13.89
CA LYS A 185 2.51 -13.74 14.64
C LYS A 185 2.20 -12.63 15.63
N PRO A 186 2.36 -12.86 16.95
CA PRO A 186 2.18 -11.81 17.93
C PRO A 186 3.14 -10.64 17.65
N ILE A 187 2.60 -9.43 17.70
CA ILE A 187 3.41 -8.22 17.63
C ILE A 187 4.35 -8.24 18.83
N ALA A 188 5.66 -8.26 18.58
CA ALA A 188 6.64 -8.15 19.65
C ALA A 188 6.31 -6.91 20.48
N LYS A 189 6.13 -7.08 21.78
CA LYS A 189 5.91 -5.98 22.73
C LYS A 189 7.11 -5.05 22.65
N LYS A 190 7.01 -3.99 21.87
CA LYS A 190 7.96 -2.88 21.93
C LYS A 190 7.70 -2.12 23.23
N ASP A 191 8.78 -1.89 23.93
CA ASP A 191 8.90 -1.28 25.24
C ASP A 191 7.83 -0.23 25.59
N LYS A 192 7.40 -0.35 26.85
CA LYS A 192 6.61 0.65 27.58
C LYS A 192 7.42 1.96 27.63
N GLY A 193 7.18 2.82 26.69
CA GLY A 193 7.76 4.15 26.63
C GLY A 193 6.76 5.11 26.02
N VAL A 194 6.15 5.88 26.93
CA VAL A 194 5.52 7.19 26.73
C VAL A 194 4.09 7.19 26.19
N ILE A 195 3.21 7.45 27.13
CA ILE A 195 1.96 8.21 26.97
C ILE A 195 2.27 9.60 26.42
#